data_dce832e94419bf8927b3d266982ed5d2
#
_entry.id   dce832e94419bf8927b3d266982ed5d2
#
_cell.length_a   1.000
_cell.length_b   1.000
_cell.length_c   1.000
_cell.angle_alpha   90.00
_cell.angle_beta   90.00
_cell.angle_gamma   90.00
#
_symmetry.space_group_name_H-M   'P 1'
#
loop_
_entity.id
_entity.type
_entity.pdbx_description
1 polymer ?
#
loop_
_entity_poly.entity_id
_entity_poly.type
_entity_poly.pdbx_seq_one_letter_code
_entity_poly.pdbx_strand_id
1 'polypeptide(L)'
;MIQVSCAIIVNSIGKVLVTQRSALMPLPLKWEFPGGKIEDNETAEECLIREIKEELNIEIEITGSLSPNDHQYPDKLIRLIPFICRQTGGEIVLKEHADYKWLDVRDLLDLDWAEADVGVVEEYLKMNVKSSESGGT
;
A
#
# COMPACT_ATOMS: atom_id res chain seq x y z
N MET A 1 14.80 -9.20 10.35
CA MET A 1 13.46 -8.87 9.79
C MET A 1 13.41 -7.40 9.40
N ILE A 2 12.89 -7.13 8.21
CA ILE A 2 12.75 -5.76 7.72
C ILE A 2 11.29 -5.34 7.90
N GLN A 3 11.05 -4.22 8.59
CA GLN A 3 9.71 -3.68 8.76
C GLN A 3 9.46 -2.56 7.73
N VAL A 4 8.35 -2.68 7.01
CA VAL A 4 7.98 -1.77 5.93
C VAL A 4 6.54 -1.32 6.16
N SER A 5 6.31 0.00 6.24
CA SER A 5 4.94 0.50 6.27
C SER A 5 4.44 0.69 4.84
N CYS A 6 3.15 0.43 4.61
CA CYS A 6 2.54 0.63 3.30
C CYS A 6 1.14 1.23 3.42
N ALA A 7 0.71 1.93 2.37
CA ALA A 7 -0.53 2.69 2.37
C ALA A 7 -1.55 2.12 1.40
N ILE A 8 -2.75 1.85 1.90
CA ILE A 8 -3.92 1.60 1.09
C ILE A 8 -4.66 2.93 1.02
N ILE A 9 -4.38 3.71 -0.04
CA ILE A 9 -4.94 5.07 -0.19
C ILE A 9 -6.25 4.95 -0.96
N VAL A 10 -7.34 5.35 -0.32
CA VAL A 10 -8.70 5.21 -0.86
C VAL A 10 -9.25 6.60 -1.17
N ASN A 11 -9.77 6.79 -2.38
CA ASN A 11 -10.36 8.06 -2.78
C ASN A 11 -11.86 8.13 -2.45
N SER A 12 -12.50 9.26 -2.76
CA SER A 12 -13.90 9.51 -2.42
C SER A 12 -14.91 8.56 -3.07
N ILE A 13 -14.53 7.88 -4.13
CA ILE A 13 -15.39 6.90 -4.81
C ILE A 13 -14.99 5.45 -4.52
N GLY A 14 -14.13 5.27 -3.50
CA GLY A 14 -13.74 3.93 -3.05
C GLY A 14 -12.66 3.24 -3.85
N LYS A 15 -12.02 3.91 -4.80
CA LYS A 15 -10.92 3.33 -5.55
C LYS A 15 -9.62 3.40 -4.77
N VAL A 16 -8.76 2.42 -4.99
CA VAL A 16 -7.51 2.23 -4.28
C VAL A 16 -6.33 2.58 -5.19
N LEU A 17 -5.38 3.34 -4.64
CA LEU A 17 -4.14 3.68 -5.35
C LEU A 17 -3.17 2.51 -5.29
N VAL A 18 -2.72 2.06 -6.45
CA VAL A 18 -1.70 1.02 -6.57
C VAL A 18 -0.54 1.55 -7.41
N THR A 19 0.67 1.11 -7.09
CA THR A 19 1.89 1.61 -7.75
C THR A 19 2.70 0.44 -8.32
N GLN A 20 3.35 0.68 -9.45
CA GLN A 20 4.16 -0.33 -10.12
C GLN A 20 5.63 -0.05 -9.91
N ARG A 21 6.36 -1.05 -9.44
CA ARG A 21 7.80 -0.97 -9.24
C ARG A 21 8.49 -0.76 -10.59
N SER A 22 9.57 0.05 -10.59
CA SER A 22 10.30 0.30 -11.83
C SER A 22 11.05 -0.95 -12.29
N ALA A 23 11.45 -0.96 -13.56
CA ALA A 23 12.23 -2.06 -14.13
C ALA A 23 13.62 -2.20 -13.48
N LEU A 24 14.09 -1.17 -12.78
CA LEU A 24 15.42 -1.14 -12.14
C LEU A 24 15.38 -1.58 -10.67
N MET A 25 14.18 -1.72 -10.08
CA MET A 25 14.01 -2.16 -8.69
C MET A 25 14.04 -3.70 -8.60
N PRO A 26 14.33 -4.25 -7.40
CA PRO A 26 14.03 -5.65 -7.12
C PRO A 26 12.54 -5.92 -7.35
N LEU A 27 12.17 -7.13 -7.77
CA LEU A 27 10.82 -7.48 -8.17
C LEU A 27 10.31 -6.50 -9.25
N PRO A 28 11.01 -6.39 -10.38
CA PRO A 28 10.72 -5.35 -11.37
C PRO A 28 9.30 -5.48 -11.94
N LEU A 29 8.66 -4.32 -12.13
CA LEU A 29 7.33 -4.19 -12.72
C LEU A 29 6.18 -4.87 -11.98
N LYS A 30 6.44 -5.40 -10.77
CA LYS A 30 5.37 -5.88 -9.90
C LYS A 30 4.61 -4.70 -9.31
N TRP A 31 3.34 -4.92 -9.00
CA TRP A 31 2.50 -3.92 -8.34
C TRP A 31 2.63 -4.03 -6.82
N GLU A 32 2.50 -2.92 -6.14
CA GLU A 32 2.60 -2.85 -4.68
C GLU A 32 1.77 -1.70 -4.13
N PHE A 33 1.47 -1.75 -2.83
CA PHE A 33 1.02 -0.55 -2.13
C PHE A 33 2.26 0.30 -1.83
N PRO A 34 2.19 1.63 -2.05
CA PRO A 34 3.35 2.48 -1.81
C PRO A 34 3.71 2.58 -0.31
N GLY A 35 4.97 2.79 -0.03
CA GLY A 35 5.50 2.89 1.33
C GLY A 35 7.00 2.69 1.35
N GLY A 36 7.54 2.35 2.50
CA GLY A 36 8.97 2.14 2.62
C GLY A 36 9.40 1.60 3.96
N LYS A 37 10.71 1.41 4.10
CA LYS A 37 11.32 0.86 5.32
C LYS A 37 11.20 1.85 6.47
N ILE A 38 10.83 1.32 7.64
CA ILE A 38 10.80 2.09 8.86
C ILE A 38 12.24 2.29 9.33
N GLU A 39 12.64 3.56 9.48
CA GLU A 39 13.97 3.92 9.94
C GLU A 39 14.01 3.98 11.48
N ASP A 40 15.22 3.98 12.04
CA ASP A 40 15.42 4.16 13.48
C ASP A 40 14.84 5.51 13.91
N ASN A 41 14.22 5.53 15.07
CA ASN A 41 13.64 6.73 15.68
C ASN A 41 12.38 7.28 15.00
N GLU A 42 11.74 6.49 14.12
CA GLU A 42 10.43 6.85 13.59
C GLU A 42 9.40 5.76 13.85
N THR A 43 8.14 6.16 14.00
CA THR A 43 7.03 5.22 14.08
C THR A 43 6.66 4.74 12.67
N ALA A 44 5.89 3.66 12.58
CA ALA A 44 5.38 3.17 11.30
C ALA A 44 4.56 4.24 10.60
N GLU A 45 3.75 4.99 11.35
CA GLU A 45 2.91 6.08 10.81
C GLU A 45 3.75 7.23 10.27
N GLU A 46 4.76 7.67 11.04
CA GLU A 46 5.69 8.73 10.60
C GLU A 46 6.44 8.32 9.33
N CYS A 47 6.91 7.07 9.30
CA CYS A 47 7.56 6.49 8.13
C CYS A 47 6.67 6.59 6.89
N LEU A 48 5.41 6.16 7.04
CA LEU A 48 4.49 6.12 5.91
C LEU A 48 4.24 7.52 5.34
N ILE A 49 3.96 8.49 6.20
CA ILE A 49 3.71 9.88 5.77
C ILE A 49 4.93 10.42 5.03
N ARG A 50 6.13 10.16 5.54
CA ARG A 50 7.39 10.60 4.93
C ARG A 50 7.61 9.93 3.56
N GLU A 51 7.49 8.60 3.51
CA GLU A 51 7.73 7.83 2.28
C GLU A 51 6.74 8.20 1.16
N ILE A 52 5.47 8.37 1.49
CA ILE A 52 4.46 8.75 0.51
C ILE A 52 4.74 10.15 -0.04
N LYS A 53 5.16 11.09 0.82
CA LYS A 53 5.55 12.43 0.36
C LYS A 53 6.77 12.38 -0.55
N GLU A 54 7.78 11.60 -0.17
CA GLU A 54 9.00 11.44 -0.98
C GLU A 54 8.75 10.79 -2.33
N GLU A 55 7.96 9.71 -2.35
CA GLU A 55 7.76 8.90 -3.55
C GLU A 55 6.68 9.44 -4.49
N LEU A 56 5.60 10.00 -3.95
CA LEU A 56 4.42 10.37 -4.73
C LEU A 56 4.06 11.85 -4.67
N ASN A 57 4.75 12.63 -3.84
CA ASN A 57 4.50 14.07 -3.71
C ASN A 57 3.11 14.42 -3.18
N ILE A 58 2.49 13.56 -2.40
CA ILE A 58 1.17 13.81 -1.81
C ILE A 58 1.22 13.76 -0.29
N GLU A 59 0.26 14.45 0.34
CA GLU A 59 0.01 14.34 1.78
C GLU A 59 -1.13 13.36 2.01
N ILE A 60 -1.01 12.57 3.09
CA ILE A 60 -2.02 11.59 3.47
C ILE A 60 -2.41 11.74 4.94
N GLU A 61 -3.62 11.29 5.25
CA GLU A 61 -4.10 11.10 6.61
C GLU A 61 -4.36 9.61 6.80
N ILE A 62 -3.86 9.05 7.89
CA ILE A 62 -4.11 7.65 8.24
C ILE A 62 -5.48 7.57 8.91
N THR A 63 -6.36 6.73 8.35
CA THR A 63 -7.73 6.57 8.83
C THR A 63 -8.01 5.21 9.46
N GLY A 64 -7.10 4.26 9.28
CA GLY A 64 -7.25 2.92 9.85
C GLY A 64 -6.01 2.08 9.61
N SER A 65 -6.08 0.82 10.02
CA SER A 65 -4.96 -0.10 9.86
C SER A 65 -5.44 -1.53 9.61
N LEU A 66 -4.58 -2.34 9.01
CA LEU A 66 -4.77 -3.77 8.87
C LEU A 66 -3.71 -4.50 9.68
N SER A 67 -3.84 -5.81 9.79
CA SER A 67 -2.86 -6.64 10.50
C SER A 67 -1.52 -6.65 9.77
N PRO A 68 -0.40 -6.64 10.50
CA PRO A 68 0.90 -6.86 9.85
C PRO A 68 0.94 -8.18 9.10
N ASN A 69 1.62 -8.20 7.97
CA ASN A 69 1.75 -9.37 7.11
C ASN A 69 3.22 -9.71 6.91
N ASP A 70 3.63 -10.88 7.40
CA ASP A 70 5.01 -11.36 7.25
C ASP A 70 5.14 -12.20 5.99
N HIS A 71 6.18 -11.91 5.20
CA HIS A 71 6.49 -12.70 4.02
C HIS A 71 7.98 -13.01 3.96
N GLN A 72 8.32 -14.30 3.77
CA GLN A 72 9.69 -14.77 3.66
C GLN A 72 10.10 -14.83 2.19
N TYR A 73 11.02 -13.95 1.81
CA TYR A 73 11.74 -14.07 0.53
C TYR A 73 12.97 -14.95 0.75
N PRO A 74 13.61 -15.46 -0.31
CA PRO A 74 14.78 -16.33 -0.14
C PRO A 74 15.90 -15.71 0.70
N ASP A 75 16.10 -14.42 0.63
CA ASP A 75 17.20 -13.70 1.28
C ASP A 75 16.78 -12.84 2.48
N LYS A 76 15.49 -12.68 2.75
CA LYS A 76 15.03 -11.77 3.80
C LYS A 76 13.59 -12.05 4.22
N LEU A 77 13.28 -11.71 5.47
CA LEU A 77 11.91 -11.69 5.99
C LEU A 77 11.43 -10.24 6.01
N ILE A 78 10.28 -9.98 5.38
CA ILE A 78 9.66 -8.66 5.35
C ILE A 78 8.35 -8.71 6.14
N ARG A 79 8.18 -7.73 7.03
CA ARG A 79 6.89 -7.48 7.69
C ARG A 79 6.29 -6.22 7.12
N LEU A 80 5.17 -6.35 6.39
CA LEU A 80 4.39 -5.20 5.95
C LEU A 80 3.44 -4.77 7.05
N ILE A 81 3.45 -3.48 7.34
CA ILE A 81 2.56 -2.85 8.33
C ILE A 81 1.63 -1.92 7.54
N PRO A 82 0.40 -2.39 7.20
CA PRO A 82 -0.47 -1.64 6.30
C PRO A 82 -1.39 -0.70 7.05
N PHE A 83 -1.58 0.48 6.46
CA PHE A 83 -2.51 1.49 6.96
C PHE A 83 -3.49 1.89 5.86
N ILE A 84 -4.73 2.16 6.26
CA ILE A 84 -5.72 2.73 5.36
C ILE A 84 -5.60 4.24 5.46
N CYS A 85 -5.55 4.91 4.31
CA CYS A 85 -5.27 6.34 4.24
C CYS A 85 -6.19 7.04 3.25
N ARG A 86 -6.26 8.37 3.37
CA ARG A 86 -6.84 9.22 2.34
C ARG A 86 -5.85 10.31 1.97
N GLN A 87 -5.91 10.75 0.74
CA GLN A 87 -5.09 11.87 0.28
C GLN A 87 -5.70 13.18 0.78
N THR A 88 -4.87 14.02 1.40
CA THR A 88 -5.30 15.32 1.92
C THR A 88 -4.74 16.49 1.13
N GLY A 89 -3.73 16.27 0.29
CA GLY A 89 -3.15 17.34 -0.52
C GLY A 89 -2.13 16.82 -1.51
N GLY A 90 -1.64 17.73 -2.35
CA GLY A 90 -0.65 17.44 -3.35
C GLY A 90 -1.22 16.82 -4.63
N GLU A 91 -0.36 16.70 -5.64
CA GLU A 91 -0.67 16.01 -6.89
C GLU A 91 0.35 14.90 -7.07
N ILE A 92 -0.10 13.72 -7.53
CA ILE A 92 0.78 12.57 -7.69
C ILE A 92 1.84 12.87 -8.75
N VAL A 93 3.10 12.80 -8.31
CA VAL A 93 4.28 12.86 -9.18
C VAL A 93 5.11 11.63 -8.84
N LEU A 94 5.28 10.74 -9.80
CA LEU A 94 6.08 9.53 -9.61
C LEU A 94 7.56 9.87 -9.63
N LYS A 95 8.26 9.56 -8.55
CA LYS A 95 9.71 9.82 -8.43
C LYS A 95 10.53 8.56 -8.69
N GLU A 96 9.97 7.39 -8.38
CA GLU A 96 10.68 6.12 -8.51
C GLU A 96 9.85 5.06 -9.24
N HIS A 97 8.53 5.06 -9.05
CA HIS A 97 7.65 4.04 -9.64
C HIS A 97 7.47 4.23 -11.15
N ALA A 98 7.22 3.13 -11.85
CA ALA A 98 6.98 3.14 -13.30
C ALA A 98 5.59 3.67 -13.66
N ASP A 99 4.59 3.38 -12.82
CA ASP A 99 3.19 3.73 -13.10
C ASP A 99 2.37 3.72 -11.82
N TYR A 100 1.17 4.27 -11.88
CA TYR A 100 0.17 4.14 -10.82
C TYR A 100 -1.23 4.04 -11.44
N LYS A 101 -2.15 3.45 -10.67
CA LYS A 101 -3.56 3.34 -11.07
C LYS A 101 -4.45 3.53 -9.85
N TRP A 102 -5.64 4.08 -10.09
CA TRP A 102 -6.74 4.04 -9.13
C TRP A 102 -7.65 2.90 -9.56
N LEU A 103 -7.74 1.84 -8.77
CA LEU A 103 -8.50 0.65 -9.12
C LEU A 103 -9.71 0.46 -8.23
N ASP A 104 -10.78 -0.04 -8.85
CA ASP A 104 -11.92 -0.58 -8.11
C ASP A 104 -11.44 -1.79 -7.31
N VAL A 105 -12.02 -1.98 -6.13
CA VAL A 105 -11.66 -3.08 -5.22
C VAL A 105 -11.74 -4.44 -5.92
N ARG A 106 -12.75 -4.65 -6.75
CA ARG A 106 -12.95 -5.92 -7.48
C ARG A 106 -11.87 -6.23 -8.51
N ASP A 107 -11.07 -5.24 -8.92
CA ASP A 107 -10.02 -5.41 -9.91
C ASP A 107 -8.63 -5.62 -9.29
N LEU A 108 -8.51 -5.53 -7.96
CA LEU A 108 -7.23 -5.63 -7.28
C LEU A 108 -6.53 -6.98 -7.51
N LEU A 109 -7.28 -8.09 -7.52
CA LEU A 109 -6.67 -9.42 -7.71
C LEU A 109 -6.16 -9.67 -9.13
N ASP A 110 -6.51 -8.81 -10.08
CA ASP A 110 -6.07 -8.96 -11.47
C ASP A 110 -4.64 -8.49 -11.70
N LEU A 111 -4.05 -7.79 -10.73
CA LEU A 111 -2.69 -7.28 -10.85
C LEU A 111 -1.64 -8.32 -10.51
N ASP A 112 -0.46 -8.15 -11.11
CA ASP A 112 0.72 -8.95 -10.80
C ASP A 112 1.45 -8.33 -9.60
N TRP A 113 0.99 -8.71 -8.40
CA TRP A 113 1.47 -8.16 -7.13
C TRP A 113 2.84 -8.70 -6.73
N ALA A 114 3.64 -7.85 -6.07
CA ALA A 114 4.78 -8.31 -5.28
C ALA A 114 4.23 -9.29 -4.21
N GLU A 115 4.93 -10.39 -3.98
CA GLU A 115 4.41 -11.47 -3.13
C GLU A 115 4.02 -11.03 -1.73
N ALA A 116 4.82 -10.15 -1.11
CA ALA A 116 4.52 -9.66 0.25
C ALA A 116 3.19 -8.90 0.32
N ASP A 117 2.76 -8.27 -0.76
CA ASP A 117 1.54 -7.48 -0.81
C ASP A 117 0.27 -8.32 -0.97
N VAL A 118 0.38 -9.55 -1.46
CA VAL A 118 -0.77 -10.42 -1.71
C VAL A 118 -1.62 -10.63 -0.45
N GLY A 119 -0.99 -10.90 0.68
CA GLY A 119 -1.71 -11.09 1.95
C GLY A 119 -2.46 -9.83 2.39
N VAL A 120 -1.89 -8.67 2.14
CA VAL A 120 -2.51 -7.37 2.45
C VAL A 120 -3.73 -7.15 1.55
N VAL A 121 -3.61 -7.43 0.26
CA VAL A 121 -4.74 -7.35 -0.68
C VAL A 121 -5.89 -8.24 -0.22
N GLU A 122 -5.59 -9.48 0.13
CA GLU A 122 -6.60 -10.45 0.56
C GLU A 122 -7.33 -9.98 1.83
N GLU A 123 -6.60 -9.47 2.82
CA GLU A 123 -7.20 -8.96 4.05
C GLU A 123 -8.08 -7.74 3.78
N TYR A 124 -7.61 -6.82 2.93
CA TYR A 124 -8.39 -5.64 2.57
C TYR A 124 -9.69 -6.02 1.87
N LEU A 125 -9.65 -7.01 0.96
CA LEU A 125 -10.84 -7.51 0.27
C LEU A 125 -11.84 -8.12 1.24
N LYS A 126 -11.38 -8.91 2.21
CA LYS A 126 -12.25 -9.49 3.25
C LYS A 126 -12.94 -8.43 4.07
N MET A 127 -12.21 -7.39 4.42
CA MET A 127 -12.75 -6.26 5.19
C MET A 127 -13.84 -5.53 4.41
N ASN A 128 -13.65 -5.32 3.12
CA ASN A 128 -14.64 -4.67 2.26
C ASN A 128 -15.90 -5.52 2.08
N VAL A 129 -15.75 -6.82 1.91
CA VAL A 129 -16.89 -7.76 1.81
C VAL A 129 -17.73 -7.71 3.09
N LYS A 130 -17.10 -7.73 4.26
CA LYS A 130 -17.80 -7.62 5.56
C LYS A 130 -18.52 -6.29 5.69
N SER A 131 -17.89 -5.17 5.33
CA SER A 131 -18.50 -3.85 5.35
C SER A 131 -19.69 -3.78 4.40
N SER A 132 -19.56 -4.35 3.21
CA SER A 132 -20.61 -4.40 2.21
C SER A 132 -21.82 -5.22 2.70
N GLU A 133 -21.57 -6.39 3.29
CA GLU A 133 -22.61 -7.24 3.88
C GLU A 133 -23.32 -6.55 5.02
N SER A 134 -22.57 -5.89 5.91
CA SER A 134 -23.14 -5.13 7.03
C SER A 134 -23.96 -3.94 6.56
N GLY A 135 -23.48 -3.24 5.53
CA GLY A 135 -24.17 -2.07 4.96
C GLY A 135 -25.36 -2.43 4.09
N GLY A 136 -25.41 -3.65 3.57
CA GLY A 136 -26.48 -4.13 2.71
C GLY A 136 -27.75 -4.54 3.44
N THR A 137 -27.69 -4.55 4.75
CA THR A 137 -28.84 -4.86 5.58
C THR A 137 -29.49 -3.61 6.10
#